data_309984709c3dcf6dd682c179181b15a8
#
_entry.id   309984709c3dcf6dd682c179181b15a8
#
_cell.length_a   1.000
_cell.length_b   1.000
_cell.length_c   1.000
_cell.angle_alpha   90.00
_cell.angle_beta   90.00
_cell.angle_gamma   90.00
#
_symmetry.space_group_name_H-M   'P 1'
#
loop_
_entity.id
_entity.type
_entity.pdbx_description
1 polymer ?
#
loop_
_entity_poly.entity_id
_entity_poly.type
_entity_poly.pdbx_seq_one_letter_code
_entity_poly.pdbx_strand_id
1 'polypeptide(L)'
;MTPQWNVYLSAGRGFETPTINELSYRPDGQSGLNFALQPATNTTVEAGSKWQVGTGMASLSVFNTDTKNEIVVAASDNGRTSYQNAGKTRRRGVELGWDQQFAPAWRAKLAWTLLDATYRENAGDAIQSGNRIPGIARNSAYASFGWVPEEGWYAGAEVRYMSDIQVNDANSEQAPAYTVTALNTGYKYVLDNWTVDLYTRVDNLFDKRYVGSVIVNESNGRYYEPAPGRNYGVGLSVSYQFDSL
;
A
#
# COMPACT_ATOMS: atom_id res chain seq x y z
N MET A 1 5.99 15.50 28.14
CA MET A 1 5.53 15.66 26.73
C MET A 1 5.40 17.14 26.46
N THR A 2 5.86 17.59 25.32
CA THR A 2 5.72 18.98 24.86
C THR A 2 4.53 19.08 23.92
N PRO A 3 3.99 20.25 23.61
CA PRO A 3 2.95 20.41 22.59
C PRO A 3 3.34 19.83 21.22
N GLN A 4 4.64 19.67 20.95
CA GLN A 4 5.17 19.12 19.70
C GLN A 4 5.38 17.61 19.72
N TRP A 5 5.17 16.94 20.84
CA TRP A 5 5.39 15.50 20.97
C TRP A 5 4.21 14.80 21.62
N ASN A 6 3.62 13.87 20.88
CA ASN A 6 2.54 13.03 21.33
C ASN A 6 2.96 11.55 21.30
N VAL A 7 2.61 10.81 22.34
CA VAL A 7 2.75 9.35 22.43
C VAL A 7 1.39 8.77 22.71
N TYR A 8 1.06 7.68 22.07
CA TYR A 8 -0.23 7.01 22.23
C TYR A 8 -0.09 5.49 22.33
N LEU A 9 -1.05 4.89 23.00
CA LEU A 9 -1.31 3.46 23.00
C LEU A 9 -2.77 3.26 22.61
N SER A 10 -3.02 2.35 21.69
CA SER A 10 -4.35 2.01 21.21
C SER A 10 -4.56 0.50 21.29
N ALA A 11 -5.75 0.07 21.67
CA ALA A 11 -6.18 -1.31 21.59
C ALA A 11 -7.61 -1.35 21.06
N GLY A 12 -7.87 -2.23 20.12
CA GLY A 12 -9.18 -2.36 19.48
C GLY A 12 -9.50 -3.79 19.10
N ARG A 13 -10.80 -4.06 18.98
CA ARG A 13 -11.31 -5.30 18.41
C ARG A 13 -12.27 -4.96 17.28
N GLY A 14 -12.07 -5.62 16.12
CA GLY A 14 -12.89 -5.47 14.95
C GLY A 14 -13.39 -6.80 14.42
N PHE A 15 -14.28 -6.73 13.44
CA PHE A 15 -14.71 -7.87 12.66
C PHE A 15 -14.92 -7.46 11.22
N GLU A 16 -14.84 -8.43 10.32
CA GLU A 16 -15.11 -8.31 8.89
C GLU A 16 -16.07 -9.43 8.50
N THR A 17 -17.20 -9.04 7.90
CA THR A 17 -18.15 -9.99 7.33
C THR A 17 -17.80 -10.27 5.88
N PRO A 18 -17.98 -11.51 5.39
CA PRO A 18 -17.78 -11.80 3.98
C PRO A 18 -18.62 -10.88 3.10
N THR A 19 -17.99 -10.35 2.06
CA THR A 19 -18.66 -9.57 1.01
C THR A 19 -19.39 -10.48 0.03
N ILE A 20 -20.30 -9.91 -0.77
CA ILE A 20 -20.98 -10.68 -1.83
C ILE A 20 -19.97 -11.27 -2.83
N ASN A 21 -18.90 -10.56 -3.15
CA ASN A 21 -17.86 -11.05 -4.05
C ASN A 21 -17.14 -12.28 -3.47
N GLU A 22 -16.82 -12.27 -2.18
CA GLU A 22 -16.18 -13.40 -1.50
C GLU A 22 -17.12 -14.61 -1.36
N LEU A 23 -18.42 -14.38 -1.27
CA LEU A 23 -19.43 -15.44 -1.25
C LEU A 23 -19.76 -16.00 -2.65
N SER A 24 -19.39 -15.32 -3.74
CA SER A 24 -19.89 -15.61 -5.10
C SER A 24 -19.48 -16.97 -5.64
N TYR A 25 -18.33 -17.50 -5.21
CA TYR A 25 -17.80 -18.77 -5.70
C TYR A 25 -17.41 -19.67 -4.55
N ARG A 26 -17.80 -20.94 -4.64
CA ARG A 26 -17.45 -21.98 -3.68
C ARG A 26 -16.08 -22.57 -4.02
N PRO A 27 -15.20 -22.81 -3.03
CA PRO A 27 -13.91 -23.44 -3.25
C PRO A 27 -13.98 -24.88 -3.78
N ASP A 28 -15.13 -25.58 -3.52
CA ASP A 28 -15.37 -26.95 -3.99
C ASP A 28 -15.88 -27.02 -5.45
N GLY A 29 -15.98 -25.89 -6.14
CA GLY A 29 -16.45 -25.78 -7.52
C GLY A 29 -17.96 -26.01 -7.72
N GLN A 30 -18.72 -26.22 -6.65
CA GLN A 30 -20.17 -26.36 -6.69
C GLN A 30 -20.85 -25.03 -7.01
N SER A 31 -22.06 -25.10 -7.59
CA SER A 31 -22.88 -23.90 -7.82
C SER A 31 -23.47 -23.36 -6.53
N GLY A 32 -23.72 -22.04 -6.49
CA GLY A 32 -24.31 -21.32 -5.37
C GLY A 32 -23.31 -20.52 -4.57
N LEU A 33 -23.82 -19.82 -3.55
CA LEU A 33 -23.01 -18.96 -2.69
C LEU A 33 -22.27 -19.77 -1.62
N ASN A 34 -21.07 -19.31 -1.25
CA ASN A 34 -20.23 -19.90 -0.21
C ASN A 34 -20.67 -19.46 1.19
N PHE A 35 -21.83 -19.94 1.66
CA PHE A 35 -22.33 -19.63 3.00
C PHE A 35 -21.54 -20.28 4.16
N ALA A 36 -20.56 -21.13 3.85
CA ALA A 36 -19.67 -21.69 4.86
C ALA A 36 -18.61 -20.68 5.33
N LEU A 37 -18.40 -19.60 4.59
CA LEU A 37 -17.43 -18.56 4.92
C LEU A 37 -17.90 -17.78 6.16
N GLN A 38 -17.06 -17.78 7.19
CA GLN A 38 -17.34 -17.16 8.48
C GLN A 38 -16.75 -15.75 8.56
N PRO A 39 -17.34 -14.83 9.34
CA PRO A 39 -16.74 -13.54 9.64
C PRO A 39 -15.37 -13.68 10.30
N ALA A 40 -14.41 -12.87 9.86
CA ALA A 40 -13.13 -12.71 10.53
C ALA A 40 -13.27 -11.78 11.73
N THR A 41 -12.49 -12.03 12.79
CA THR A 41 -12.41 -11.14 13.95
C THR A 41 -10.96 -10.84 14.27
N ASN A 42 -10.62 -9.58 14.54
CA ASN A 42 -9.27 -9.18 14.87
C ASN A 42 -9.18 -8.45 16.21
N THR A 43 -7.99 -8.51 16.78
CA THR A 43 -7.59 -7.72 17.95
C THR A 43 -6.27 -7.05 17.61
N THR A 44 -6.24 -5.73 17.68
CA THR A 44 -5.08 -4.91 17.38
C THR A 44 -4.62 -4.18 18.63
N VAL A 45 -3.29 -4.15 18.84
CA VAL A 45 -2.62 -3.28 19.80
C VAL A 45 -1.57 -2.51 19.03
N GLU A 46 -1.54 -1.19 19.25
CA GLU A 46 -0.62 -0.28 18.61
C GLU A 46 -0.07 0.72 19.62
N ALA A 47 1.24 0.96 19.55
CA ALA A 47 1.89 2.05 20.26
C ALA A 47 2.60 2.95 19.24
N GLY A 48 2.48 4.25 19.41
CA GLY A 48 3.09 5.18 18.46
C GLY A 48 3.48 6.51 19.07
N SER A 49 4.24 7.23 18.28
CA SER A 49 4.73 8.57 18.63
C SER A 49 4.66 9.48 17.41
N LYS A 50 4.26 10.73 17.64
CA LYS A 50 4.18 11.78 16.62
C LYS A 50 4.94 12.99 17.10
N TRP A 51 5.75 13.57 16.21
CA TRP A 51 6.57 14.74 16.49
C TRP A 51 6.26 15.82 15.47
N GLN A 52 5.95 17.01 15.97
CA GLN A 52 5.94 18.23 15.17
C GLN A 52 7.39 18.74 15.09
N VAL A 53 7.97 18.79 13.91
CA VAL A 53 9.34 19.24 13.65
C VAL A 53 9.28 20.46 12.73
N GLY A 54 9.34 21.66 13.32
CA GLY A 54 9.13 22.90 12.58
C GLY A 54 7.76 22.92 11.88
N THR A 55 7.76 23.01 10.55
CA THR A 55 6.55 22.99 9.72
C THR A 55 6.13 21.57 9.32
N GLY A 56 6.89 20.55 9.70
CA GLY A 56 6.66 19.17 9.32
C GLY A 56 6.24 18.28 10.47
N MET A 57 5.97 17.03 10.14
CA MET A 57 5.59 15.99 11.10
C MET A 57 6.31 14.69 10.82
N ALA A 58 6.81 14.05 11.89
CA ALA A 58 7.26 12.68 11.86
C ALA A 58 6.36 11.80 12.72
N SER A 59 6.20 10.54 12.34
CA SER A 59 5.45 9.53 13.08
C SER A 59 6.18 8.20 13.05
N LEU A 60 6.09 7.47 14.16
CA LEU A 60 6.56 6.10 14.28
C LEU A 60 5.50 5.32 15.02
N SER A 61 5.10 4.16 14.50
CA SER A 61 4.22 3.23 15.20
C SER A 61 4.75 1.81 15.14
N VAL A 62 4.38 1.02 16.13
CA VAL A 62 4.57 -0.42 16.19
C VAL A 62 3.23 -1.04 16.51
N PHE A 63 2.87 -2.12 15.83
CA PHE A 63 1.56 -2.76 16.00
C PHE A 63 1.64 -4.27 15.94
N ASN A 64 0.64 -4.90 16.54
CA ASN A 64 0.34 -6.32 16.40
C ASN A 64 -1.17 -6.51 16.25
N THR A 65 -1.57 -7.23 15.21
CA THR A 65 -2.94 -7.63 14.94
C THR A 65 -3.02 -9.15 14.87
N ASP A 66 -3.79 -9.77 15.73
CA ASP A 66 -4.15 -11.18 15.70
C ASP A 66 -5.57 -11.31 15.15
N THR A 67 -5.75 -12.08 14.06
CA THR A 67 -7.03 -12.34 13.41
C THR A 67 -7.42 -13.80 13.56
N LYS A 68 -8.70 -14.07 13.77
CA LYS A 68 -9.33 -15.41 13.76
C LYS A 68 -10.27 -15.49 12.57
N ASN A 69 -10.36 -16.66 11.96
CA ASN A 69 -11.15 -16.92 10.76
C ASN A 69 -10.78 -15.96 9.61
N GLU A 70 -9.50 -15.70 9.42
CA GLU A 70 -9.01 -14.85 8.33
C GLU A 70 -9.60 -15.28 7.00
N ILE A 71 -10.19 -14.33 6.25
CA ILE A 71 -10.74 -14.59 4.91
C ILE A 71 -9.59 -14.42 3.92
N VAL A 72 -9.26 -15.48 3.21
CA VAL A 72 -8.15 -15.52 2.23
C VAL A 72 -8.62 -16.11 0.92
N VAL A 73 -7.88 -15.84 -0.15
CA VAL A 73 -8.09 -16.46 -1.46
C VAL A 73 -7.79 -17.95 -1.34
N ALA A 74 -8.78 -18.80 -1.63
CA ALA A 74 -8.58 -20.25 -1.72
C ALA A 74 -7.95 -20.63 -3.04
N ALA A 75 -8.50 -20.13 -4.15
CA ALA A 75 -7.99 -20.32 -5.50
C ALA A 75 -8.45 -19.20 -6.43
N SER A 76 -7.63 -18.88 -7.41
CA SER A 76 -8.00 -18.05 -8.57
C SER A 76 -7.89 -18.90 -9.82
N ASP A 77 -9.01 -19.15 -10.51
CA ASP A 77 -9.09 -19.97 -11.71
C ASP A 77 -9.97 -19.32 -12.77
N ASN A 78 -9.44 -19.21 -14.00
CA ASN A 78 -10.16 -18.65 -15.15
C ASN A 78 -10.87 -17.30 -14.86
N GLY A 79 -10.20 -16.40 -14.11
CA GLY A 79 -10.74 -15.09 -13.75
C GLY A 79 -11.79 -15.12 -12.62
N ARG A 80 -11.98 -16.27 -11.97
CA ARG A 80 -12.86 -16.42 -10.80
C ARG A 80 -12.03 -16.68 -9.57
N THR A 81 -12.32 -15.96 -8.50
CA THR A 81 -11.63 -16.10 -7.21
C THR A 81 -12.60 -16.66 -6.19
N SER A 82 -12.23 -17.76 -5.55
CA SER A 82 -12.95 -18.33 -4.39
C SER A 82 -12.20 -18.04 -3.10
N TYR A 83 -12.91 -18.00 -1.99
CA TYR A 83 -12.37 -17.64 -0.67
C TYR A 83 -12.63 -18.70 0.36
N GLN A 84 -11.78 -18.75 1.37
CA GLN A 84 -11.88 -19.64 2.54
C GLN A 84 -11.44 -18.95 3.82
N ASN A 85 -11.79 -19.52 4.96
CA ASN A 85 -11.22 -19.11 6.23
C ASN A 85 -9.91 -19.87 6.49
N ALA A 86 -8.82 -19.15 6.73
CA ALA A 86 -7.49 -19.71 6.96
C ALA A 86 -7.14 -19.89 8.46
N GLY A 87 -8.13 -19.87 9.35
CA GLY A 87 -7.90 -19.96 10.79
C GLY A 87 -7.28 -18.70 11.36
N LYS A 88 -6.16 -18.82 12.08
CA LYS A 88 -5.51 -17.67 12.73
C LYS A 88 -4.37 -17.12 11.90
N THR A 89 -4.30 -15.79 11.87
CA THR A 89 -3.19 -15.06 11.28
C THR A 89 -2.66 -14.01 12.26
N ARG A 90 -1.44 -13.53 11.99
CA ARG A 90 -0.83 -12.42 12.72
C ARG A 90 -0.19 -11.45 11.75
N ARG A 91 -0.43 -10.17 11.97
CA ARG A 91 0.27 -9.05 11.35
C ARG A 91 0.94 -8.23 12.43
N ARG A 92 2.25 -8.08 12.35
CA ARG A 92 3.02 -7.21 13.24
C ARG A 92 3.96 -6.37 12.42
N GLY A 93 4.14 -5.14 12.80
CA GLY A 93 4.95 -4.26 11.98
C GLY A 93 5.39 -2.98 12.67
N VAL A 94 6.16 -2.25 11.88
CA VAL A 94 6.65 -0.90 12.19
C VAL A 94 6.30 -0.01 11.01
N GLU A 95 5.79 1.17 11.30
CA GLU A 95 5.51 2.21 10.30
C GLU A 95 6.23 3.49 10.68
N LEU A 96 6.91 4.09 9.70
CA LEU A 96 7.57 5.39 9.80
C LEU A 96 6.98 6.32 8.74
N GLY A 97 6.55 7.49 9.16
CA GLY A 97 6.14 8.58 8.29
C GLY A 97 6.93 9.86 8.61
N TRP A 98 7.32 10.59 7.59
CA TRP A 98 7.92 11.91 7.73
C TRP A 98 7.53 12.78 6.55
N ASP A 99 7.05 14.00 6.83
CA ASP A 99 6.72 15.03 5.85
C ASP A 99 7.23 16.36 6.37
N GLN A 100 8.15 16.98 5.65
CA GLN A 100 8.84 18.17 6.09
C GLN A 100 8.98 19.18 4.95
N GLN A 101 8.53 20.40 5.20
CA GLN A 101 8.95 21.57 4.44
C GLN A 101 10.08 22.25 5.22
N PHE A 102 11.32 22.20 4.73
CA PHE A 102 12.50 22.68 5.44
C PHE A 102 13.06 24.00 4.88
N ALA A 103 12.45 24.50 3.79
CA ALA A 103 12.63 25.86 3.27
C ALA A 103 11.37 26.25 2.49
N PRO A 104 11.16 27.51 2.12
CA PRO A 104 9.89 27.97 1.51
C PRO A 104 9.44 27.14 0.31
N ALA A 105 10.38 26.63 -0.49
CA ALA A 105 10.08 25.84 -1.69
C ALA A 105 10.50 24.37 -1.60
N TRP A 106 11.19 23.92 -0.53
CA TRP A 106 11.74 22.57 -0.45
C TRP A 106 10.89 21.68 0.45
N ARG A 107 10.49 20.53 -0.09
CA ARG A 107 9.72 19.53 0.65
C ARG A 107 10.30 18.14 0.45
N ALA A 108 10.32 17.37 1.53
CA ALA A 108 10.66 15.94 1.50
C ALA A 108 9.57 15.14 2.21
N LYS A 109 9.32 13.92 1.71
CA LYS A 109 8.45 12.94 2.35
C LYS A 109 9.15 11.60 2.39
N LEU A 110 8.91 10.86 3.47
CA LEU A 110 9.31 9.48 3.64
C LEU A 110 8.15 8.71 4.25
N ALA A 111 7.82 7.57 3.69
CA ALA A 111 6.95 6.57 4.29
C ALA A 111 7.64 5.21 4.18
N TRP A 112 7.70 4.48 5.29
CA TRP A 112 8.30 3.15 5.33
C TRP A 112 7.48 2.23 6.22
N THR A 113 7.24 1.02 5.74
CA THR A 113 6.52 -0.03 6.47
C THR A 113 7.33 -1.31 6.44
N LEU A 114 7.53 -1.89 7.61
CA LEU A 114 7.98 -3.27 7.79
C LEU A 114 6.81 -4.07 8.36
N LEU A 115 6.33 -5.07 7.63
CA LEU A 115 5.16 -5.87 7.98
C LEU A 115 5.48 -7.37 7.89
N ASP A 116 5.38 -8.06 9.02
CA ASP A 116 5.44 -9.52 9.09
C ASP A 116 4.00 -10.05 9.22
N ALA A 117 3.46 -10.56 8.11
CA ALA A 117 2.09 -11.11 8.01
C ALA A 117 2.17 -12.62 7.78
N THR A 118 1.74 -13.41 8.76
CA THR A 118 1.92 -14.87 8.76
C THR A 118 0.68 -15.63 9.21
N TYR A 119 0.52 -16.81 8.68
CA TYR A 119 -0.41 -17.81 9.19
C TYR A 119 0.07 -18.34 10.55
N ARG A 120 -0.86 -18.58 11.47
CA ARG A 120 -0.59 -19.09 12.83
C ARG A 120 -1.17 -20.48 13.08
N GLU A 121 -1.93 -21.00 12.13
CA GLU A 121 -2.52 -22.34 12.14
C GLU A 121 -2.38 -22.96 10.75
N ASN A 122 -2.37 -24.29 10.70
CA ASN A 122 -2.43 -24.99 9.42
C ASN A 122 -3.90 -25.03 8.94
N ALA A 123 -4.12 -24.87 7.64
CA ALA A 123 -5.41 -25.00 7.00
C ALA A 123 -5.25 -25.66 5.61
N GLY A 124 -5.85 -26.82 5.44
CA GLY A 124 -5.60 -27.65 4.26
C GLY A 124 -4.11 -28.01 4.09
N ASP A 125 -3.71 -28.36 2.86
CA ASP A 125 -2.36 -28.81 2.56
C ASP A 125 -1.39 -27.66 2.26
N ALA A 126 -1.89 -26.53 1.79
CA ALA A 126 -1.07 -25.40 1.34
C ALA A 126 -0.75 -24.39 2.46
N ILE A 127 -1.67 -24.14 3.37
CA ILE A 127 -1.48 -23.18 4.46
C ILE A 127 -0.79 -23.86 5.63
N GLN A 128 0.45 -23.48 5.89
CA GLN A 128 1.21 -23.95 7.04
C GLN A 128 1.49 -22.79 8.01
N SER A 129 1.44 -23.09 9.30
CA SER A 129 1.81 -22.13 10.34
C SER A 129 3.24 -21.64 10.14
N GLY A 130 3.41 -20.32 10.12
CA GLY A 130 4.69 -19.66 9.84
C GLY A 130 4.84 -19.19 8.40
N ASN A 131 4.08 -19.70 7.43
CA ASN A 131 4.06 -19.19 6.07
C ASN A 131 3.58 -17.74 6.04
N ARG A 132 4.17 -16.96 5.15
CA ARG A 132 3.74 -15.59 4.88
C ARG A 132 2.40 -15.59 4.14
N ILE A 133 1.52 -14.67 4.49
CA ILE A 133 0.28 -14.45 3.75
C ILE A 133 0.65 -13.90 2.37
N PRO A 134 0.22 -14.54 1.26
CA PRO A 134 0.56 -14.09 -0.09
C PRO A 134 -0.08 -12.73 -0.43
N GLY A 135 0.45 -12.07 -1.45
CA GLY A 135 -0.02 -10.75 -1.89
C GLY A 135 0.48 -9.58 -1.03
N ILE A 136 1.24 -9.83 0.02
CA ILE A 136 1.71 -8.83 0.99
C ILE A 136 3.24 -8.69 0.91
N ALA A 137 3.71 -7.47 0.62
CA ALA A 137 5.14 -7.16 0.71
C ALA A 137 5.55 -7.03 2.17
N ARG A 138 6.70 -7.61 2.55
CA ARG A 138 7.26 -7.47 3.90
C ARG A 138 7.83 -6.09 4.16
N ASN A 139 8.32 -5.43 3.13
CA ASN A 139 9.00 -4.14 3.22
C ASN A 139 8.56 -3.25 2.07
N SER A 140 8.07 -2.08 2.38
CA SER A 140 7.71 -1.06 1.39
C SER A 140 8.22 0.30 1.83
N ALA A 141 8.72 1.08 0.87
CA ALA A 141 9.20 2.42 1.12
C ALA A 141 8.80 3.37 -0.02
N TYR A 142 8.48 4.57 0.35
CA TYR A 142 8.29 5.70 -0.54
C TYR A 142 9.11 6.87 -0.04
N ALA A 143 9.85 7.52 -0.94
CA ALA A 143 10.52 8.76 -0.66
C ALA A 143 10.27 9.75 -1.78
N SER A 144 10.07 11.02 -1.45
CA SER A 144 10.02 12.10 -2.42
C SER A 144 10.81 13.31 -1.93
N PHE A 145 11.35 14.03 -2.90
CA PHE A 145 12.06 15.27 -2.68
C PHE A 145 11.70 16.23 -3.82
N GLY A 146 11.31 17.45 -3.47
CA GLY A 146 10.87 18.42 -4.46
C GLY A 146 11.21 19.85 -4.08
N TRP A 147 11.43 20.64 -5.11
CA TRP A 147 11.46 22.08 -5.07
C TRP A 147 10.18 22.59 -5.71
N VAL A 148 9.29 23.17 -4.90
CA VAL A 148 7.90 23.54 -5.26
C VAL A 148 7.63 24.97 -4.76
N PRO A 149 8.13 26.01 -5.46
CA PRO A 149 7.82 27.41 -5.14
C PRO A 149 6.33 27.72 -5.39
N GLU A 150 5.87 28.85 -4.87
CA GLU A 150 4.49 29.31 -5.09
C GLU A 150 4.21 29.55 -6.57
N GLU A 151 5.18 30.12 -7.31
CA GLU A 151 5.11 30.33 -8.75
C GLU A 151 6.47 30.05 -9.41
N GLY A 152 6.47 29.91 -10.74
CA GLY A 152 7.66 29.61 -11.53
C GLY A 152 7.91 28.11 -11.72
N TRP A 153 9.15 27.77 -12.03
CA TRP A 153 9.57 26.38 -12.23
C TRP A 153 9.53 25.60 -10.93
N TYR A 154 9.11 24.35 -11.01
CA TYR A 154 9.25 23.37 -9.95
C TYR A 154 9.75 22.04 -10.49
N ALA A 155 10.34 21.23 -9.64
CA ALA A 155 10.78 19.89 -9.99
C ALA A 155 10.76 18.98 -8.76
N GLY A 156 10.53 17.69 -8.99
CA GLY A 156 10.51 16.68 -7.95
C GLY A 156 10.94 15.32 -8.45
N ALA A 157 11.40 14.52 -7.51
CA ALA A 157 11.73 13.11 -7.70
C ALA A 157 11.01 12.26 -6.67
N GLU A 158 10.61 11.07 -7.08
CA GLU A 158 9.97 10.07 -6.23
C GLU A 158 10.66 8.72 -6.42
N VAL A 159 10.83 7.99 -5.34
CA VAL A 159 11.32 6.61 -5.34
C VAL A 159 10.35 5.74 -4.58
N ARG A 160 10.00 4.59 -5.17
CA ARG A 160 9.19 3.55 -4.52
C ARG A 160 9.96 2.25 -4.52
N TYR A 161 10.00 1.63 -3.36
CA TYR A 161 10.58 0.30 -3.17
C TYR A 161 9.50 -0.65 -2.64
N MET A 162 9.51 -1.88 -3.14
CA MET A 162 8.72 -2.99 -2.62
C MET A 162 9.56 -4.25 -2.59
N SER A 163 9.56 -4.95 -1.45
CA SER A 163 10.24 -6.24 -1.34
C SER A 163 9.49 -7.33 -2.11
N ASP A 164 10.08 -8.53 -2.13
CA ASP A 164 9.43 -9.72 -2.67
C ASP A 164 8.05 -9.98 -2.05
N ILE A 165 7.14 -10.52 -2.87
CA ILE A 165 5.77 -10.85 -2.48
C ILE A 165 5.54 -12.33 -2.77
N GLN A 166 5.12 -13.11 -1.77
CA GLN A 166 4.69 -14.49 -1.98
C GLN A 166 3.40 -14.50 -2.80
N VAL A 167 3.29 -15.41 -3.77
CA VAL A 167 2.13 -15.46 -4.65
C VAL A 167 1.18 -16.61 -4.35
N ASN A 168 1.57 -17.53 -3.45
CA ASN A 168 0.71 -18.61 -2.99
C ASN A 168 0.92 -18.94 -1.51
N ASP A 169 -0.05 -19.62 -0.92
CA ASP A 169 -0.06 -19.97 0.50
C ASP A 169 1.07 -20.91 0.91
N ALA A 170 1.55 -21.74 -0.01
CA ALA A 170 2.68 -22.65 0.22
C ALA A 170 4.02 -21.90 0.28
N ASN A 171 4.06 -20.62 -0.11
CA ASN A 171 5.27 -19.81 -0.26
C ASN A 171 6.32 -20.42 -1.20
N SER A 172 5.88 -21.18 -2.20
CA SER A 172 6.77 -21.86 -3.16
C SER A 172 7.25 -20.95 -4.28
N GLU A 173 6.53 -19.83 -4.52
CA GLU A 173 6.80 -18.88 -5.58
C GLU A 173 6.63 -17.43 -5.09
N GLN A 174 7.43 -16.52 -5.65
CA GLN A 174 7.39 -15.11 -5.25
C GLN A 174 7.63 -14.16 -6.42
N ALA A 175 6.99 -12.98 -6.38
CA ALA A 175 7.31 -11.86 -7.24
C ALA A 175 8.57 -11.16 -6.71
N PRO A 176 9.56 -10.85 -7.58
CA PRO A 176 10.82 -10.22 -7.16
C PRO A 176 10.61 -8.79 -6.63
N ALA A 177 11.47 -8.38 -5.70
CA ALA A 177 11.55 -7.01 -5.24
C ALA A 177 11.88 -6.03 -6.38
N TYR A 178 11.39 -4.79 -6.25
CA TYR A 178 11.68 -3.75 -7.21
C TYR A 178 11.85 -2.37 -6.58
N THR A 179 12.54 -1.49 -7.31
CA THR A 179 12.61 -0.05 -7.05
C THR A 179 12.29 0.67 -8.34
N VAL A 180 11.40 1.66 -8.28
CA VAL A 180 11.05 2.53 -9.41
C VAL A 180 11.19 3.98 -9.02
N THR A 181 11.62 4.80 -9.97
CA THR A 181 11.84 6.24 -9.80
C THR A 181 10.98 7.00 -10.79
N ALA A 182 10.35 8.07 -10.34
CA ALA A 182 9.66 9.03 -11.19
C ALA A 182 10.24 10.42 -11.02
N LEU A 183 10.20 11.21 -12.09
CA LEU A 183 10.52 12.63 -12.07
C LEU A 183 9.32 13.43 -12.55
N ASN A 184 9.13 14.58 -11.95
CA ASN A 184 8.15 15.56 -12.42
C ASN A 184 8.78 16.96 -12.46
N THR A 185 8.32 17.77 -13.39
CA THR A 185 8.66 19.20 -13.47
C THR A 185 7.50 19.95 -14.09
N GLY A 186 7.42 21.21 -13.84
CA GLY A 186 6.39 22.06 -14.39
C GLY A 186 6.68 23.53 -14.17
N TYR A 187 5.80 24.35 -14.69
CA TYR A 187 5.84 25.79 -14.53
C TYR A 187 4.46 26.30 -14.12
N LYS A 188 4.42 26.94 -12.96
CA LYS A 188 3.20 27.56 -12.44
C LYS A 188 3.26 29.07 -12.68
N TYR A 189 2.26 29.57 -13.38
CA TYR A 189 2.08 30.99 -13.64
C TYR A 189 0.86 31.47 -12.90
N VAL A 190 1.06 32.53 -12.09
CA VAL A 190 -0.02 33.17 -11.32
C VAL A 190 -0.24 34.56 -11.90
N LEU A 191 -1.49 34.87 -12.28
CA LEU A 191 -1.91 36.17 -12.80
C LEU A 191 -3.23 36.54 -12.16
N ASP A 192 -3.18 37.51 -11.25
CA ASP A 192 -4.34 37.92 -10.43
C ASP A 192 -5.00 36.72 -9.75
N ASN A 193 -6.25 36.43 -10.05
CA ASN A 193 -6.99 35.29 -9.52
C ASN A 193 -6.84 33.99 -10.36
N TRP A 194 -6.04 34.03 -11.41
CA TRP A 194 -5.78 32.85 -12.24
C TRP A 194 -4.47 32.15 -11.87
N THR A 195 -4.49 30.83 -11.85
CA THR A 195 -3.29 30.01 -11.78
C THR A 195 -3.29 29.04 -12.96
N VAL A 196 -2.23 29.07 -13.73
CA VAL A 196 -1.97 28.15 -14.86
C VAL A 196 -0.76 27.32 -14.52
N ASP A 197 -0.92 25.99 -14.55
CA ASP A 197 0.15 25.03 -14.25
C ASP A 197 0.30 24.07 -15.43
N LEU A 198 1.44 24.16 -16.12
CA LEU A 198 1.87 23.21 -17.15
C LEU A 198 2.88 22.27 -16.55
N TYR A 199 2.57 20.98 -16.56
CA TYR A 199 3.44 19.97 -15.95
C TYR A 199 3.72 18.77 -16.85
N THR A 200 4.86 18.15 -16.61
CA THR A 200 5.24 16.88 -17.21
C THR A 200 5.76 15.93 -16.14
N ARG A 201 5.58 14.64 -16.40
CA ARG A 201 6.02 13.56 -15.51
C ARG A 201 6.61 12.42 -16.34
N VAL A 202 7.65 11.81 -15.82
CA VAL A 202 8.22 10.55 -16.32
C VAL A 202 8.11 9.53 -15.21
N ASP A 203 7.30 8.50 -15.43
CA ASP A 203 7.22 7.35 -14.53
C ASP A 203 8.18 6.26 -14.99
N ASN A 204 8.67 5.47 -14.02
CA ASN A 204 9.64 4.41 -14.25
C ASN A 204 10.84 4.90 -15.11
N LEU A 205 11.52 5.93 -14.63
CA LEU A 205 12.61 6.64 -15.31
C LEU A 205 13.67 5.70 -15.91
N PHE A 206 13.99 4.62 -15.19
CA PHE A 206 15.04 3.66 -15.57
C PHE A 206 14.52 2.49 -16.41
N ASP A 207 13.25 2.52 -16.84
CA ASP A 207 12.60 1.49 -17.64
C ASP A 207 12.72 0.08 -16.99
N LYS A 208 12.56 0.03 -15.68
CA LYS A 208 12.63 -1.22 -14.92
C LYS A 208 11.47 -2.14 -15.30
N ARG A 209 11.76 -3.38 -15.69
CA ARG A 209 10.73 -4.42 -15.81
C ARG A 209 10.48 -5.01 -14.43
N TYR A 210 9.22 -4.99 -13.99
CA TYR A 210 8.82 -5.49 -12.69
C TYR A 210 7.38 -5.99 -12.69
N VAL A 211 7.03 -6.77 -11.69
CA VAL A 211 5.67 -7.25 -11.44
C VAL A 211 4.90 -6.15 -10.73
N GLY A 212 3.84 -5.65 -11.35
CA GLY A 212 3.01 -4.57 -10.81
C GLY A 212 1.97 -5.05 -9.81
N SER A 213 1.40 -6.24 -10.06
CA SER A 213 0.49 -6.92 -9.15
C SER A 213 0.63 -8.44 -9.25
N VAL A 214 0.08 -9.15 -8.29
CA VAL A 214 0.08 -10.61 -8.27
C VAL A 214 -1.35 -11.13 -8.15
N ILE A 215 -1.60 -12.27 -8.80
CA ILE A 215 -2.84 -13.04 -8.67
C ILE A 215 -2.55 -14.17 -7.68
N VAL A 216 -3.09 -14.02 -6.47
CA VAL A 216 -2.85 -14.97 -5.38
C VAL A 216 -3.50 -16.31 -5.67
N ASN A 217 -2.77 -17.42 -5.43
CA ASN A 217 -3.23 -18.79 -5.60
C ASN A 217 -3.82 -19.08 -7.00
N GLU A 218 -3.22 -18.49 -8.05
CA GLU A 218 -3.66 -18.72 -9.42
C GLU A 218 -3.32 -20.17 -9.85
N SER A 219 -4.35 -20.89 -10.31
CA SER A 219 -4.28 -22.36 -10.52
C SER A 219 -3.39 -22.78 -11.68
N ASN A 220 -3.14 -21.90 -12.66
CA ASN A 220 -2.32 -22.21 -13.83
C ASN A 220 -0.89 -21.65 -13.73
N GLY A 221 -0.47 -21.13 -12.56
CA GLY A 221 0.85 -20.56 -12.34
C GLY A 221 1.07 -19.18 -12.98
N ARG A 222 0.04 -18.51 -13.46
CA ARG A 222 0.12 -17.16 -14.05
C ARG A 222 -0.02 -16.08 -12.99
N TYR A 223 0.85 -16.12 -12.02
CA TYR A 223 0.80 -15.25 -10.84
C TYR A 223 1.11 -13.78 -11.11
N TYR A 224 1.77 -13.45 -12.22
CA TYR A 224 2.41 -12.15 -12.39
C TYR A 224 1.71 -11.29 -13.43
N GLU A 225 1.38 -10.08 -13.03
CA GLU A 225 0.91 -9.02 -13.92
C GLU A 225 2.01 -7.98 -14.11
N PRO A 226 2.49 -7.77 -15.37
CA PRO A 226 3.57 -6.83 -15.63
C PRO A 226 3.13 -5.39 -15.38
N ALA A 227 3.99 -4.61 -14.76
CA ALA A 227 3.80 -3.17 -14.65
C ALA A 227 4.15 -2.46 -15.96
N PRO A 228 3.64 -1.24 -16.19
CA PRO A 228 4.06 -0.41 -17.31
C PRO A 228 5.56 -0.14 -17.30
N GLY A 229 6.19 -0.13 -18.47
CA GLY A 229 7.52 0.40 -18.67
C GLY A 229 7.57 1.92 -18.46
N ARG A 230 8.69 2.55 -18.83
CA ARG A 230 8.79 3.99 -18.76
C ARG A 230 7.69 4.65 -19.61
N ASN A 231 7.01 5.61 -18.99
CA ASN A 231 5.93 6.36 -19.64
C ASN A 231 6.01 7.84 -19.28
N TYR A 232 5.33 8.66 -20.07
CA TYR A 232 5.39 10.10 -20.00
C TYR A 232 3.98 10.68 -19.92
N GLY A 233 3.82 11.65 -19.07
CA GLY A 233 2.58 12.42 -18.94
C GLY A 233 2.84 13.91 -19.10
N VAL A 234 1.92 14.60 -19.76
CA VAL A 234 1.88 16.07 -19.84
C VAL A 234 0.47 16.50 -19.47
N GLY A 235 0.34 17.54 -18.67
CA GLY A 235 -0.96 18.08 -18.29
C GLY A 235 -0.93 19.59 -18.13
N LEU A 236 -2.11 20.17 -18.28
CA LEU A 236 -2.39 21.58 -18.06
C LEU A 236 -3.52 21.68 -17.05
N SER A 237 -3.31 22.45 -15.98
CA SER A 237 -4.33 22.85 -15.02
C SER A 237 -4.53 24.34 -15.06
N VAL A 238 -5.78 24.78 -15.09
CA VAL A 238 -6.15 26.19 -15.01
C VAL A 238 -7.18 26.34 -13.88
N SER A 239 -6.89 27.18 -12.91
CA SER A 239 -7.77 27.47 -11.80
C SER A 239 -8.01 28.96 -11.65
N TYR A 240 -9.19 29.33 -11.17
CA TYR A 240 -9.59 30.69 -10.85
C TYR A 240 -10.08 30.76 -9.42
N GLN A 241 -9.56 31.69 -8.65
CA GLN A 241 -9.97 31.92 -7.28
C GLN A 241 -11.01 33.07 -7.29
N PHE A 242 -12.22 32.73 -6.90
CA PHE A 242 -13.27 33.75 -6.72
C PHE A 242 -13.00 34.57 -5.45
N ASP A 243 -13.19 35.90 -5.53
CA ASP A 243 -13.12 36.73 -4.35
C ASP A 243 -14.23 36.29 -3.38
N SER A 244 -13.89 36.14 -2.11
CA SER A 244 -14.91 35.89 -1.07
C SER A 244 -15.79 37.11 -0.95
N LEU A 245 -17.11 36.95 -1.18
CA LEU A 245 -18.14 37.98 -0.92
C LEU A 245 -18.13 38.39 0.55
#